data_ac97068cd1f34b661eedadd34a1aac43
#
_entry.id   ac97068cd1f34b661eedadd34a1aac43
#
_cell.length_a   1.000
_cell.length_b   1.000
_cell.length_c   1.000
_cell.angle_alpha   90.00
_cell.angle_beta   90.00
_cell.angle_gamma   90.00
#
_symmetry.space_group_name_H-M   'P 1'
#
loop_
_entity.id
_entity.type
_entity.pdbx_description
1 polymer ?
#
loop_
_entity_poly.entity_id
_entity_poly.type
_entity_poly.pdbx_seq_one_letter_code
_entity_poly.pdbx_strand_id
1 'polypeptide(L)'
;AGSGIEGADGLCASLAQAAGLGGAWVAWVSTSSVDAISRLAADGRWTLIDGATEVFPSRGDVQFGPLHAIDTAENGEVVSDLGDVFVWTNTDRFGKNVTAGQANACDDWSGQTGTADVGVVVDPQAAMGLSWTDTGQPRACGSEFRLYCFES
;
A
#
# COMPACT_ATOMS: atom_id res chain seq x y z
N ALA A 1 -12.30 2.66 -8.14
CA ALA A 1 -12.68 1.79 -7.03
C ALA A 1 -14.06 1.21 -7.33
N GLY A 2 -14.28 -0.03 -7.06
CA GLY A 2 -15.58 -0.64 -7.29
C GLY A 2 -15.55 -2.13 -7.62
N SER A 3 -14.39 -2.75 -7.57
CA SER A 3 -14.24 -4.17 -7.89
C SER A 3 -13.53 -4.94 -6.77
N GLY A 4 -13.59 -4.43 -5.54
CA GLY A 4 -12.95 -5.07 -4.40
C GLY A 4 -11.42 -5.09 -4.52
N ILE A 5 -10.82 -6.04 -3.84
CA ILE A 5 -9.35 -6.22 -3.85
C ILE A 5 -8.81 -6.54 -5.26
N GLU A 6 -9.59 -7.27 -6.06
CA GLU A 6 -9.23 -7.60 -7.45
C GLU A 6 -9.14 -6.35 -8.33
N GLY A 7 -9.98 -5.34 -8.07
CA GLY A 7 -9.90 -4.07 -8.77
C GLY A 7 -8.65 -3.25 -8.39
N ALA A 8 -8.24 -3.30 -7.13
CA ALA A 8 -7.00 -2.67 -6.68
C ALA A 8 -5.78 -3.34 -7.32
N ASP A 9 -5.76 -4.68 -7.37
CA ASP A 9 -4.71 -5.45 -8.05
C ASP A 9 -4.68 -5.18 -9.54
N GLY A 10 -5.85 -5.14 -10.18
CA GLY A 10 -5.96 -4.82 -11.60
C GLY A 10 -5.41 -3.44 -11.93
N LEU A 11 -5.59 -2.47 -11.04
CA LEU A 11 -4.98 -1.14 -11.18
C LEU A 11 -3.44 -1.23 -11.10
N CYS A 12 -2.91 -1.89 -10.07
CA CYS A 12 -1.47 -2.10 -9.93
C CYS A 12 -0.87 -2.80 -11.15
N ALA A 13 -1.50 -3.88 -11.60
CA ALA A 13 -1.03 -4.63 -12.78
C ALA A 13 -1.07 -3.80 -14.07
N SER A 14 -2.13 -3.00 -14.27
CA SER A 14 -2.26 -2.17 -15.47
C SER A 14 -1.23 -1.03 -15.51
N LEU A 15 -0.96 -0.39 -14.37
CA LEU A 15 0.03 0.66 -14.25
C LEU A 15 1.46 0.11 -14.45
N ALA A 16 1.77 -1.03 -13.84
CA ALA A 16 3.04 -1.73 -14.03
C ALA A 16 3.26 -2.11 -15.51
N GLN A 17 2.24 -2.66 -16.15
CA GLN A 17 2.29 -2.99 -17.57
C GLN A 17 2.52 -1.74 -18.45
N ALA A 18 1.81 -0.64 -18.17
CA ALA A 18 1.98 0.61 -18.93
C ALA A 18 3.38 1.20 -18.77
N ALA A 19 4.01 1.00 -17.61
CA ALA A 19 5.39 1.41 -17.33
C ALA A 19 6.44 0.42 -17.83
N GLY A 20 6.04 -0.71 -18.44
CA GLY A 20 6.96 -1.74 -18.93
C GLY A 20 7.60 -2.59 -17.83
N LEU A 21 7.03 -2.58 -16.63
CA LEU A 21 7.45 -3.42 -15.51
C LEU A 21 6.88 -4.83 -15.71
N GLY A 22 7.74 -5.84 -15.61
CA GLY A 22 7.34 -7.25 -15.63
C GLY A 22 6.73 -7.70 -14.29
N GLY A 23 6.47 -9.03 -14.17
CA GLY A 23 6.01 -9.64 -12.93
C GLY A 23 4.49 -9.52 -12.71
N ALA A 24 4.06 -10.04 -11.58
CA ALA A 24 2.69 -9.91 -11.10
C ALA A 24 2.65 -8.86 -9.97
N TRP A 25 1.64 -8.00 -9.98
CA TRP A 25 1.56 -6.88 -9.05
C TRP A 25 0.25 -6.91 -8.26
N VAL A 26 0.37 -6.70 -6.97
CA VAL A 26 -0.76 -6.64 -6.03
C VAL A 26 -0.75 -5.34 -5.24
N ALA A 27 -1.92 -4.85 -4.90
CA ALA A 27 -2.07 -3.69 -4.04
C ALA A 27 -1.82 -4.08 -2.57
N TRP A 28 -1.13 -3.23 -1.82
CA TRP A 28 -0.97 -3.36 -0.38
C TRP A 28 -2.21 -2.85 0.35
N VAL A 29 -3.24 -3.67 0.35
CA VAL A 29 -4.51 -3.38 1.03
C VAL A 29 -5.03 -4.64 1.73
N SER A 30 -5.66 -4.46 2.88
CA SER A 30 -6.37 -5.53 3.59
C SER A 30 -7.88 -5.36 3.46
N THR A 31 -8.57 -6.49 3.48
CA THR A 31 -10.04 -6.57 3.57
C THR A 31 -10.45 -7.14 4.92
N SER A 32 -11.75 -7.28 5.16
CA SER A 32 -12.28 -7.93 6.37
C SER A 32 -11.82 -9.40 6.53
N SER A 33 -11.39 -10.05 5.44
CA SER A 33 -11.04 -11.47 5.41
C SER A 33 -9.65 -11.79 4.86
N VAL A 34 -8.95 -10.80 4.30
CA VAL A 34 -7.63 -11.00 3.69
C VAL A 34 -6.65 -9.95 4.20
N ASP A 35 -5.57 -10.43 4.80
CA ASP A 35 -4.46 -9.60 5.26
C ASP A 35 -3.49 -9.30 4.09
N ALA A 36 -3.06 -8.05 3.93
CA ALA A 36 -2.14 -7.64 2.87
C ALA A 36 -0.84 -8.45 2.87
N ILE A 37 -0.28 -8.72 4.05
CA ILE A 37 0.97 -9.48 4.17
C ILE A 37 0.88 -10.91 3.61
N SER A 38 -0.30 -11.52 3.65
CA SER A 38 -0.51 -12.88 3.15
C SER A 38 -0.44 -12.97 1.62
N ARG A 39 -0.51 -11.83 0.94
CA ARG A 39 -0.54 -11.70 -0.52
C ARG A 39 0.85 -11.47 -1.12
N LEU A 40 1.84 -11.17 -0.27
CA LEU A 40 3.21 -11.00 -0.69
C LEU A 40 3.96 -12.33 -0.74
N ALA A 41 4.92 -12.46 -1.66
CA ALA A 41 5.80 -13.63 -1.74
C ALA A 41 6.53 -13.86 -0.41
N ALA A 42 6.71 -15.13 -0.04
CA ALA A 42 7.30 -15.50 1.26
C ALA A 42 8.77 -15.08 1.39
N ASP A 43 9.49 -15.11 0.28
CA ASP A 43 10.92 -14.83 0.13
C ASP A 43 11.18 -13.52 -0.63
N GLY A 44 10.19 -12.67 -0.69
CA GLY A 44 10.29 -11.39 -1.38
C GLY A 44 11.34 -10.48 -0.76
N ARG A 45 12.00 -9.74 -1.62
CA ARG A 45 12.82 -8.58 -1.35
C ARG A 45 12.32 -7.49 -2.29
N TRP A 46 12.00 -6.33 -1.74
CA TRP A 46 11.41 -5.26 -2.56
C TRP A 46 12.34 -4.06 -2.62
N THR A 47 12.48 -3.54 -3.82
CA THR A 47 13.17 -2.28 -4.13
C THR A 47 12.15 -1.30 -4.71
N LEU A 48 12.52 -0.03 -4.77
CA LEU A 48 11.84 0.91 -5.65
C LEU A 48 12.00 0.43 -7.10
N ILE A 49 11.26 1.03 -8.02
CA ILE A 49 11.28 0.67 -9.45
C ILE A 49 12.64 0.86 -10.13
N ASP A 50 13.59 1.54 -9.48
CA ASP A 50 14.97 1.66 -9.92
C ASP A 50 15.76 0.34 -9.83
N GLY A 51 15.20 -0.67 -9.16
CA GLY A 51 15.80 -1.97 -8.94
C GLY A 51 17.00 -1.98 -8.00
N ALA A 52 17.31 -0.87 -7.34
CA ALA A 52 18.50 -0.67 -6.52
C ALA A 52 18.20 -0.20 -5.10
N THR A 53 17.24 0.72 -4.93
CA THR A 53 16.87 1.26 -3.62
C THR A 53 16.02 0.26 -2.86
N GLU A 54 16.61 -0.41 -1.87
CA GLU A 54 15.92 -1.42 -1.07
C GLU A 54 14.89 -0.79 -0.14
N VAL A 55 13.67 -1.30 -0.19
CA VAL A 55 12.55 -0.89 0.68
C VAL A 55 12.35 -1.89 1.81
N PHE A 56 12.24 -3.16 1.49
CA PHE A 56 12.13 -4.24 2.46
C PHE A 56 13.05 -5.40 2.09
N PRO A 57 13.97 -5.80 2.99
CA PRO A 57 14.86 -6.95 2.75
C PRO A 57 14.12 -8.29 2.68
N SER A 58 13.01 -8.41 3.41
CA SER A 58 12.16 -9.60 3.41
C SER A 58 10.74 -9.27 3.82
N ARG A 59 9.82 -10.22 3.61
CA ARG A 59 8.44 -10.09 4.11
C ARG A 59 8.36 -9.92 5.63
N GLY A 60 9.27 -10.53 6.38
CA GLY A 60 9.34 -10.41 7.84
C GLY A 60 9.75 -9.01 8.32
N ASP A 61 10.45 -8.25 7.47
CA ASP A 61 10.94 -6.92 7.82
C ASP A 61 9.89 -5.83 7.64
N VAL A 62 8.79 -6.10 6.95
CA VAL A 62 7.70 -5.15 6.70
C VAL A 62 7.18 -4.53 8.01
N GLN A 63 7.10 -5.32 9.09
CA GLN A 63 6.66 -4.86 10.40
C GLN A 63 7.52 -3.77 11.04
N PHE A 64 8.76 -3.60 10.58
CA PHE A 64 9.70 -2.60 11.10
C PHE A 64 9.65 -1.29 10.31
N GLY A 65 8.84 -1.22 9.26
CA GLY A 65 8.74 -0.11 8.33
C GLY A 65 9.76 -0.18 7.19
N PRO A 66 9.56 0.62 6.14
CA PRO A 66 10.43 0.62 4.98
C PRO A 66 11.80 1.25 5.31
N LEU A 67 12.86 0.76 4.68
CA LEU A 67 14.21 1.34 4.78
C LEU A 67 14.31 2.69 4.05
N HIS A 68 13.51 2.87 2.99
CA HIS A 68 13.37 4.10 2.21
C HIS A 68 11.88 4.38 1.98
N ALA A 69 11.52 5.65 1.83
CA ALA A 69 10.15 6.01 1.47
C ALA A 69 9.73 5.29 0.18
N ILE A 70 8.48 4.81 0.16
CA ILE A 70 7.88 4.24 -1.06
C ILE A 70 7.25 5.42 -1.82
N ASP A 71 8.09 6.27 -2.37
CA ASP A 71 7.72 7.57 -2.91
C ASP A 71 7.89 7.70 -4.43
N THR A 72 8.25 6.61 -5.08
CA THR A 72 8.46 6.62 -6.53
C THR A 72 7.29 5.94 -7.24
N ALA A 73 6.59 6.69 -8.07
CA ALA A 73 5.51 6.18 -8.90
C ALA A 73 6.04 5.31 -10.05
N GLU A 74 5.17 4.53 -10.69
CA GLU A 74 5.50 3.63 -11.79
C GLU A 74 6.16 4.31 -12.99
N ASN A 75 5.95 5.61 -13.16
CA ASN A 75 6.56 6.44 -14.21
C ASN A 75 7.88 7.09 -13.80
N GLY A 76 8.38 6.81 -12.58
CA GLY A 76 9.59 7.38 -12.02
C GLY A 76 9.42 8.74 -11.33
N GLU A 77 8.18 9.25 -11.22
CA GLU A 77 7.90 10.49 -10.49
C GLU A 77 8.08 10.30 -8.98
N VAL A 78 8.77 11.24 -8.34
CA VAL A 78 8.91 11.28 -6.87
C VAL A 78 7.70 12.00 -6.29
N VAL A 79 6.82 11.26 -5.63
CA VAL A 79 5.54 11.79 -5.14
C VAL A 79 5.65 12.47 -3.78
N SER A 80 6.70 12.24 -3.02
CA SER A 80 6.94 12.91 -1.74
C SER A 80 7.11 14.42 -1.88
N ASP A 81 7.51 14.89 -3.05
CA ASP A 81 7.63 16.32 -3.36
C ASP A 81 6.26 17.02 -3.45
N LEU A 82 5.16 16.27 -3.49
CA LEU A 82 3.80 16.79 -3.56
C LEU A 82 3.18 17.12 -2.19
N GLY A 83 3.93 16.93 -1.09
CA GLY A 83 3.47 17.12 0.29
C GLY A 83 2.91 15.82 0.89
N ASP A 84 1.89 15.94 1.76
CA ASP A 84 1.27 14.78 2.40
C ASP A 84 0.51 13.93 1.38
N VAL A 85 1.14 12.83 0.97
CA VAL A 85 0.55 11.87 0.03
C VAL A 85 -0.06 10.72 0.80
N PHE A 86 -1.38 10.65 0.84
CA PHE A 86 -2.10 9.53 1.43
C PHE A 86 -2.21 8.36 0.48
N VAL A 87 -2.17 7.16 1.08
CA VAL A 87 -2.24 5.88 0.37
C VAL A 87 -3.29 5.01 1.05
N TRP A 88 -4.20 4.44 0.28
CA TRP A 88 -5.15 3.47 0.80
C TRP A 88 -4.45 2.18 1.21
N THR A 89 -4.71 1.70 2.43
CA THR A 89 -4.09 0.49 2.96
C THR A 89 -5.05 -0.38 3.78
N ASN A 90 -5.77 0.22 4.71
CA ASN A 90 -6.56 -0.49 5.75
C ASN A 90 -5.75 -1.61 6.41
N THR A 91 -4.45 -1.38 6.62
CA THR A 91 -3.46 -2.41 6.96
C THR A 91 -2.54 -1.87 8.05
N ASP A 92 -2.40 -2.62 9.15
CA ASP A 92 -1.49 -2.29 10.23
C ASP A 92 -0.02 -2.59 9.86
N ARG A 93 0.89 -2.26 10.77
CA ARG A 93 2.33 -2.49 10.57
C ARG A 93 2.71 -3.96 10.41
N PHE A 94 1.88 -4.89 10.87
CA PHE A 94 2.10 -6.32 10.72
C PHE A 94 1.52 -6.87 9.41
N GLY A 95 0.98 -5.99 8.59
CA GLY A 95 0.35 -6.33 7.33
C GLY A 95 -1.04 -6.92 7.48
N LYS A 96 -1.69 -6.70 8.62
CA LYS A 96 -3.01 -7.22 8.94
C LYS A 96 -4.08 -6.15 8.83
N ASN A 97 -5.30 -6.60 8.63
CA ASN A 97 -6.46 -5.74 8.63
C ASN A 97 -6.59 -4.96 9.97
N VAL A 98 -6.70 -3.64 9.92
CA VAL A 98 -6.90 -2.77 11.10
C VAL A 98 -8.34 -2.75 11.59
N THR A 99 -9.26 -3.35 10.90
CA THR A 99 -10.70 -3.24 11.15
C THR A 99 -11.21 -4.07 12.33
N ALA A 100 -10.49 -4.18 13.39
CA ALA A 100 -11.08 -4.69 14.61
C ALA A 100 -12.24 -3.75 15.07
N GLY A 101 -13.25 -3.59 14.23
CA GLY A 101 -14.57 -3.11 14.60
C GLY A 101 -15.04 -1.74 14.13
N GLN A 102 -14.35 -0.98 13.28
CA GLN A 102 -14.82 0.38 12.96
C GLN A 102 -14.80 0.80 11.48
N ALA A 103 -13.89 0.34 10.68
CA ALA A 103 -13.88 0.67 9.27
C ALA A 103 -14.31 -0.55 8.48
N ASN A 104 -15.13 -0.37 7.48
CA ASN A 104 -15.55 -1.46 6.61
C ASN A 104 -14.63 -1.60 5.39
N ALA A 105 -13.43 -1.04 5.44
CA ALA A 105 -12.49 -1.01 4.33
C ALA A 105 -13.17 -0.60 3.01
N CYS A 106 -14.04 0.40 3.05
CA CYS A 106 -14.82 0.82 1.89
C CYS A 106 -15.64 -0.32 1.28
N ASP A 107 -16.30 -1.11 2.15
CA ASP A 107 -17.03 -2.32 1.76
C ASP A 107 -16.10 -3.32 1.05
N ASP A 108 -14.97 -3.61 1.72
CA ASP A 108 -13.88 -4.42 1.17
C ASP A 108 -13.41 -3.94 -0.21
N TRP A 109 -13.28 -2.60 -0.35
CA TRP A 109 -12.86 -1.88 -1.58
C TRP A 109 -13.85 -1.93 -2.72
N SER A 110 -15.08 -2.41 -2.48
CA SER A 110 -16.14 -2.44 -3.49
C SER A 110 -17.01 -1.18 -3.51
N GLY A 111 -17.03 -0.41 -2.43
CA GLY A 111 -17.89 0.75 -2.22
C GLY A 111 -17.15 2.09 -2.11
N GLN A 112 -17.95 3.15 -2.09
CA GLN A 112 -17.49 4.52 -1.84
C GLN A 112 -18.02 5.09 -0.52
N THR A 113 -18.70 4.27 0.25
CA THR A 113 -19.27 4.64 1.56
C THR A 113 -18.48 4.05 2.70
N GLY A 114 -18.51 4.73 3.85
CA GLY A 114 -17.75 4.30 5.02
C GLY A 114 -16.35 4.91 5.04
N THR A 115 -15.46 4.25 5.74
CA THR A 115 -14.07 4.68 5.94
C THR A 115 -13.11 3.52 5.80
N ALA A 116 -11.87 3.83 5.46
CA ALA A 116 -10.74 2.90 5.54
C ALA A 116 -9.51 3.63 6.08
N ASP A 117 -8.61 2.88 6.66
CA ASP A 117 -7.35 3.46 7.12
C ASP A 117 -6.40 3.72 5.96
N VAL A 118 -5.51 4.68 6.17
CA VAL A 118 -4.54 5.13 5.18
C VAL A 118 -3.14 5.10 5.77
N GLY A 119 -2.17 4.82 4.91
CA GLY A 119 -0.80 5.18 5.11
C GLY A 119 -0.51 6.57 4.53
N VAL A 120 0.69 7.05 4.80
CA VAL A 120 1.24 8.28 4.22
C VAL A 120 2.65 8.01 3.71
N VAL A 121 2.98 8.54 2.55
CA VAL A 121 4.35 8.51 2.05
C VAL A 121 5.20 9.39 2.96
N VAL A 122 6.10 8.79 3.72
CA VAL A 122 6.91 9.46 4.73
C VAL A 122 8.38 9.08 4.61
N ASP A 123 9.24 9.97 5.03
CA ASP A 123 10.62 9.63 5.33
C ASP A 123 10.64 8.57 6.44
N PRO A 124 11.27 7.40 6.23
CA PRO A 124 11.39 6.34 7.24
C PRO A 124 12.04 6.80 8.55
N GLN A 125 12.84 7.86 8.51
CA GLN A 125 13.44 8.47 9.69
C GLN A 125 12.44 9.31 10.49
N ALA A 126 11.35 9.75 9.87
CA ALA A 126 10.26 10.44 10.54
C ALA A 126 9.29 9.42 11.15
N ALA A 127 8.87 9.64 12.39
CA ALA A 127 7.86 8.85 13.09
C ALA A 127 8.12 7.32 13.11
N MET A 128 9.39 6.90 13.10
CA MET A 128 9.81 5.48 13.07
C MET A 128 9.27 4.67 11.89
N GLY A 129 8.88 5.33 10.81
CA GLY A 129 8.44 4.68 9.57
C GLY A 129 7.14 3.87 9.65
N LEU A 130 6.41 3.91 10.76
CA LEU A 130 5.21 3.09 10.96
C LEU A 130 3.97 3.67 10.27
N SER A 131 3.93 4.98 10.09
CA SER A 131 2.81 5.67 9.43
C SER A 131 2.71 5.40 7.93
N TRP A 132 3.68 4.70 7.34
CA TRP A 132 3.62 4.36 5.92
C TRP A 132 2.38 3.54 5.56
N THR A 133 1.87 2.71 6.48
CA THR A 133 0.73 1.82 6.25
C THR A 133 -0.48 2.11 7.13
N ASP A 134 -0.28 2.69 8.32
CA ASP A 134 -1.34 2.94 9.29
C ASP A 134 -1.09 4.28 9.99
N THR A 135 -1.95 5.24 9.73
CA THR A 135 -1.91 6.55 10.40
C THR A 135 -2.77 6.58 11.66
N GLY A 136 -3.60 5.57 11.90
CA GLY A 136 -4.62 5.56 12.94
C GLY A 136 -5.74 6.59 12.70
N GLN A 137 -5.84 7.12 11.48
CA GLN A 137 -6.81 8.15 11.11
C GLN A 137 -7.54 7.76 9.82
N PRO A 138 -8.65 7.01 9.93
CA PRO A 138 -9.40 6.59 8.75
C PRO A 138 -9.90 7.78 7.93
N ARG A 139 -10.01 7.58 6.63
CA ARG A 139 -10.49 8.56 5.65
C ARG A 139 -11.77 8.06 4.98
N ALA A 140 -12.60 9.02 4.54
CA ALA A 140 -13.84 8.71 3.83
C ALA A 140 -13.55 8.05 2.48
N CYS A 141 -14.26 6.98 2.17
CA CYS A 141 -14.07 6.15 0.97
C CYS A 141 -14.34 6.88 -0.35
N GLY A 142 -15.02 8.02 -0.33
CA GLY A 142 -15.20 8.87 -1.50
C GLY A 142 -13.96 9.70 -1.87
N SER A 143 -12.88 9.63 -1.08
CA SER A 143 -11.63 10.34 -1.37
C SER A 143 -10.79 9.59 -2.40
N GLU A 144 -9.99 10.33 -3.16
CA GLU A 144 -9.04 9.77 -4.11
C GLU A 144 -7.63 9.77 -3.52
N PHE A 145 -7.09 8.59 -3.26
CA PHE A 145 -5.72 8.38 -2.78
C PHE A 145 -5.00 7.35 -3.63
N ARG A 146 -3.70 7.29 -3.49
CA ARG A 146 -2.82 6.36 -4.19
C ARG A 146 -2.92 4.94 -3.60
N LEU A 147 -2.28 3.99 -4.26
CA LEU A 147 -2.04 2.63 -3.77
C LEU A 147 -0.54 2.36 -3.73
N TYR A 148 -0.08 1.58 -2.76
CA TYR A 148 1.19 0.89 -2.87
C TYR A 148 0.99 -0.38 -3.67
N CYS A 149 1.84 -0.59 -4.66
CA CYS A 149 1.85 -1.79 -5.49
C CYS A 149 3.14 -2.56 -5.24
N PHE A 150 3.02 -3.84 -4.95
CA PHE A 150 4.14 -4.75 -4.72
C PHE A 150 4.17 -5.82 -5.79
N GLU A 151 5.36 -6.15 -6.26
CA GLU A 151 5.56 -7.37 -7.03
C GLU A 151 5.38 -8.58 -6.12
N SER A 152 4.54 -9.53 -6.53
CA SER A 152 4.16 -10.73 -5.76
C SER A 152 4.75 -12.00 -6.32
#